data_f48c0bcdc9b5060f8d0708f16e5bc678
#
_entry.id   f48c0bcdc9b5060f8d0708f16e5bc678
#
_cell.length_a   1.000
_cell.length_b   1.000
_cell.length_c   1.000
_cell.angle_alpha   90.00
_cell.angle_beta   90.00
_cell.angle_gamma   90.00
#
_symmetry.space_group_name_H-M   'P 1'
#
loop_
_entity.id
_entity.type
_entity.pdbx_description
1 polymer ?
#
loop_
_entity_poly.entity_id
_entity_poly.type
_entity_poly.pdbx_seq_one_letter_code
_entity_poly.pdbx_strand_id
1 'polypeptide(L)'
;MADRTVAEQMITVLRQAGVQRIYGVVGDSLNPVVDAIRRSDGAIEWIHVRNEEAGAFAAAAEAETTGRLAVCAGSCGPGNTHLIQGLYDAHRSGVPVLGLASHIPSAQIGTGFFQETHPERVFADCSGYCEMVGTPAQLPRVLRTAVQHALGQSGVSVVVFPGDVAALPVAHPTGTSAFLQPDQRATPVPAQAQVEALAEAINAARKPVLFAGAGVRGAHAEVMRLAETVLAPIGHSLRGKEWIQFDNPFDVGMSGLLGYGACHDALHEADLVLLLGTDFPYDSFLPGRHTVQIDHDPTRLGRRTPLDLAVHGDVAATLRAVQPLLKPRQDRSFLDDMLRRHGAALERVVGAYTKNIEHHTPIHPEYVAALLDDVAADDAIFTVDTGMNNVWAARYLTPNGRRRVIGSFLHGSMANALPHAIGAQLAHPGRQVVALAGDGGLGMLMGELLTLKKYASRAPVKVVVFNNGALGMIKLEMMVSGYPEYEIDNGDVDYASIARACGIDGIRVTDPTNVRSALADALATPGPALIDVVTDPNALSLPPTITAAQLKGFALAAGRTVLDGGVGRMLDLARSNLRNIPRP
;
A
#
# COMPACT_ATOMS: atom_id res chain seq x y z
N MET A 1 25.38 -37.96 -15.66
CA MET A 1 24.39 -36.93 -15.35
C MET A 1 25.06 -35.61 -15.67
N ALA A 2 24.46 -34.75 -16.49
CA ALA A 2 25.01 -33.42 -16.78
C ALA A 2 25.20 -32.68 -15.43
N ASP A 3 26.31 -32.00 -15.26
CA ASP A 3 26.60 -31.24 -14.04
C ASP A 3 25.53 -30.17 -13.86
N ARG A 4 24.94 -30.10 -12.67
CA ARG A 4 23.92 -29.13 -12.31
C ARG A 4 24.50 -27.72 -12.34
N THR A 5 23.79 -26.75 -12.95
CA THR A 5 24.25 -25.36 -13.04
C THR A 5 23.93 -24.54 -11.79
N VAL A 6 24.62 -23.42 -11.61
CA VAL A 6 24.35 -22.41 -10.57
C VAL A 6 22.91 -21.92 -10.63
N ALA A 7 22.37 -21.66 -11.84
CA ALA A 7 20.98 -21.28 -12.02
C ALA A 7 19.99 -22.37 -11.54
N GLU A 8 20.23 -23.65 -11.84
CA GLU A 8 19.39 -24.74 -11.35
C GLU A 8 19.46 -24.90 -9.82
N GLN A 9 20.61 -24.64 -9.24
CA GLN A 9 20.78 -24.61 -7.80
C GLN A 9 19.99 -23.44 -7.18
N MET A 10 20.01 -22.25 -7.80
CA MET A 10 19.22 -21.08 -7.39
C MET A 10 17.72 -21.43 -7.36
N ILE A 11 17.17 -21.99 -8.45
CA ILE A 11 15.77 -22.42 -8.52
C ILE A 11 15.43 -23.41 -7.42
N THR A 12 16.33 -24.34 -7.10
CA THR A 12 16.11 -25.30 -6.00
C THR A 12 16.00 -24.61 -4.65
N VAL A 13 16.89 -23.66 -4.34
CA VAL A 13 16.87 -22.92 -3.07
C VAL A 13 15.60 -22.07 -2.96
N LEU A 14 15.21 -21.36 -4.04
CA LEU A 14 13.99 -20.55 -4.07
C LEU A 14 12.74 -21.41 -3.83
N ARG A 15 12.67 -22.60 -4.44
CA ARG A 15 11.58 -23.54 -4.21
C ARG A 15 11.53 -24.00 -2.75
N GLN A 16 12.68 -24.28 -2.13
CA GLN A 16 12.76 -24.64 -0.70
C GLN A 16 12.28 -23.49 0.20
N ALA A 17 12.46 -22.24 -0.23
CA ALA A 17 11.95 -21.04 0.45
C ALA A 17 10.44 -20.80 0.21
N GLY A 18 9.77 -21.64 -0.56
CA GLY A 18 8.33 -21.52 -0.84
C GLY A 18 7.97 -20.59 -2.00
N VAL A 19 8.96 -20.14 -2.78
CA VAL A 19 8.73 -19.29 -3.95
C VAL A 19 8.00 -20.07 -5.03
N GLN A 20 6.91 -19.52 -5.54
CA GLN A 20 6.08 -20.14 -6.59
C GLN A 20 6.27 -19.46 -7.95
N ARG A 21 6.64 -18.16 -7.95
CA ARG A 21 6.80 -17.36 -9.17
C ARG A 21 7.88 -16.31 -9.06
N ILE A 22 8.37 -15.86 -10.22
CA ILE A 22 9.32 -14.77 -10.36
C ILE A 22 8.75 -13.80 -11.38
N TYR A 23 8.65 -12.51 -11.02
CA TYR A 23 8.15 -11.46 -11.88
C TYR A 23 9.30 -10.74 -12.58
N GLY A 24 9.26 -10.56 -13.89
CA GLY A 24 10.29 -9.82 -14.59
C GLY A 24 10.17 -9.83 -16.11
N VAL A 25 11.10 -9.15 -16.75
CA VAL A 25 11.30 -9.19 -18.21
C VAL A 25 12.51 -10.08 -18.48
N VAL A 26 12.40 -10.97 -19.47
CA VAL A 26 13.51 -11.82 -19.87
C VAL A 26 14.60 -11.00 -20.57
N GLY A 27 15.85 -11.37 -20.37
CA GLY A 27 17.00 -10.73 -20.99
C GLY A 27 18.18 -11.70 -21.07
N ASP A 28 19.21 -11.36 -21.86
CA ASP A 28 20.34 -12.24 -22.15
C ASP A 28 21.08 -12.69 -20.88
N SER A 29 21.34 -11.78 -19.96
CA SER A 29 22.03 -12.07 -18.69
C SER A 29 21.18 -12.93 -17.73
N LEU A 30 19.85 -13.03 -17.95
CA LEU A 30 18.94 -13.89 -17.21
C LEU A 30 18.69 -15.26 -17.89
N ASN A 31 19.16 -15.47 -19.12
CA ASN A 31 18.89 -16.69 -19.88
C ASN A 31 19.16 -17.99 -19.11
N PRO A 32 20.29 -18.14 -18.38
CA PRO A 32 20.53 -19.36 -17.60
C PRO A 32 19.45 -19.62 -16.52
N VAL A 33 18.95 -18.55 -15.87
CA VAL A 33 17.91 -18.65 -14.82
C VAL A 33 16.57 -18.97 -15.45
N VAL A 34 16.19 -18.30 -16.53
CA VAL A 34 14.93 -18.54 -17.27
C VAL A 34 14.89 -19.97 -17.83
N ASP A 35 16.01 -20.48 -18.37
CA ASP A 35 16.10 -21.86 -18.84
C ASP A 35 16.02 -22.88 -17.69
N ALA A 36 16.62 -22.56 -16.53
CA ALA A 36 16.49 -23.41 -15.35
C ALA A 36 15.03 -23.45 -14.85
N ILE A 37 14.29 -22.34 -14.91
CA ILE A 37 12.85 -22.30 -14.63
C ILE A 37 12.09 -23.17 -15.62
N ARG A 38 12.31 -23.01 -16.91
CA ARG A 38 11.69 -23.82 -17.96
C ARG A 38 11.90 -25.33 -17.71
N ARG A 39 13.10 -25.72 -17.27
CA ARG A 39 13.45 -27.12 -16.97
C ARG A 39 12.97 -27.59 -15.59
N SER A 40 12.46 -26.71 -14.75
CA SER A 40 11.98 -27.04 -13.41
C SER A 40 10.62 -27.73 -13.37
N ASP A 41 10.02 -27.97 -14.53
CA ASP A 41 8.77 -28.69 -14.70
C ASP A 41 7.59 -28.07 -13.91
N GLY A 42 7.50 -26.75 -13.96
CA GLY A 42 6.46 -25.98 -13.27
C GLY A 42 6.70 -25.76 -11.78
N ALA A 43 7.88 -26.09 -11.24
CA ALA A 43 8.18 -25.89 -9.83
C ALA A 43 8.23 -24.40 -9.43
N ILE A 44 8.65 -23.53 -10.33
CA ILE A 44 8.54 -22.06 -10.27
C ILE A 44 8.07 -21.56 -11.62
N GLU A 45 7.22 -20.55 -11.63
CA GLU A 45 6.72 -19.91 -12.82
C GLU A 45 7.40 -18.56 -13.07
N TRP A 46 7.68 -18.23 -14.33
CA TRP A 46 8.08 -16.89 -14.74
C TRP A 46 6.86 -16.09 -15.17
N ILE A 47 6.57 -15.00 -14.45
CA ILE A 47 5.51 -14.06 -14.82
C ILE A 47 6.14 -12.93 -15.64
N HIS A 48 5.86 -12.93 -16.93
CA HIS A 48 6.38 -11.94 -17.85
C HIS A 48 5.56 -10.66 -17.79
N VAL A 49 6.12 -9.62 -17.18
CA VAL A 49 5.61 -8.24 -17.13
C VAL A 49 6.14 -7.42 -18.31
N ARG A 50 5.70 -6.20 -18.49
CA ARG A 50 6.16 -5.30 -19.57
C ARG A 50 7.26 -4.36 -19.14
N ASN A 51 7.37 -4.13 -17.84
CA ASN A 51 8.42 -3.33 -17.21
C ASN A 51 8.78 -3.99 -15.87
N GLU A 52 10.06 -4.05 -15.53
CA GLU A 52 10.54 -4.65 -14.28
C GLU A 52 10.03 -3.90 -13.05
N GLU A 53 9.76 -2.61 -13.14
CA GLU A 53 9.09 -1.83 -12.10
C GLU A 53 7.75 -2.47 -11.71
N ALA A 54 6.92 -2.82 -12.70
CA ALA A 54 5.68 -3.53 -12.48
C ALA A 54 5.90 -4.93 -11.87
N GLY A 55 6.99 -5.61 -12.25
CA GLY A 55 7.39 -6.88 -11.64
C GLY A 55 7.71 -6.75 -10.16
N ALA A 56 8.42 -5.70 -9.78
CA ALA A 56 8.76 -5.43 -8.38
C ALA A 56 7.52 -5.03 -7.54
N PHE A 57 6.61 -4.20 -8.08
CA PHE A 57 5.32 -3.93 -7.44
C PHE A 57 4.46 -5.19 -7.29
N ALA A 58 4.39 -6.04 -8.31
CA ALA A 58 3.64 -7.29 -8.23
C ALA A 58 4.20 -8.22 -7.14
N ALA A 59 5.52 -8.33 -7.03
CA ALA A 59 6.19 -9.06 -5.95
C ALA A 59 5.89 -8.45 -4.57
N ALA A 60 5.90 -7.12 -4.45
CA ALA A 60 5.54 -6.44 -3.21
C ALA A 60 4.12 -6.78 -2.76
N ALA A 61 3.13 -6.76 -3.67
CA ALA A 61 1.74 -7.10 -3.37
C ALA A 61 1.54 -8.59 -3.02
N GLU A 62 2.24 -9.50 -3.71
CA GLU A 62 2.25 -10.91 -3.32
C GLU A 62 2.79 -11.08 -1.90
N ALA A 63 3.94 -10.46 -1.58
CA ALA A 63 4.53 -10.53 -0.25
C ALA A 63 3.63 -9.92 0.82
N GLU A 64 2.99 -8.77 0.56
CA GLU A 64 2.11 -8.08 1.51
C GLU A 64 0.84 -8.88 1.80
N THR A 65 0.24 -9.50 0.79
CA THR A 65 -1.01 -10.24 0.95
C THR A 65 -0.82 -11.65 1.50
N THR A 66 0.35 -12.27 1.27
CA THR A 66 0.65 -13.65 1.71
C THR A 66 1.54 -13.72 2.95
N GLY A 67 2.35 -12.69 3.22
CA GLY A 67 3.43 -12.71 4.22
C GLY A 67 4.63 -13.59 3.81
N ARG A 68 4.63 -14.18 2.62
CA ARG A 68 5.69 -15.07 2.11
C ARG A 68 6.70 -14.30 1.28
N LEU A 69 7.86 -14.93 1.06
CA LEU A 69 8.87 -14.38 0.15
C LEU A 69 8.34 -14.33 -1.27
N ALA A 70 8.36 -13.15 -1.89
CA ALA A 70 8.12 -12.97 -3.31
C ALA A 70 9.41 -12.57 -4.04
N VAL A 71 9.47 -12.83 -5.36
CA VAL A 71 10.70 -12.63 -6.13
C VAL A 71 10.42 -11.85 -7.40
N CYS A 72 11.24 -10.83 -7.67
CA CYS A 72 11.31 -10.15 -8.95
C CYS A 72 12.72 -10.24 -9.53
N ALA A 73 12.85 -10.04 -10.85
CA ALA A 73 14.14 -10.16 -11.54
C ALA A 73 14.31 -9.08 -12.60
N GLY A 74 15.53 -8.56 -12.72
CA GLY A 74 15.96 -7.62 -13.75
C GLY A 74 17.19 -8.09 -14.50
N SER A 75 17.19 -7.87 -15.81
CA SER A 75 18.37 -8.04 -16.65
C SER A 75 19.40 -6.94 -16.37
N CYS A 76 20.67 -7.17 -16.72
CA CYS A 76 21.73 -6.21 -16.49
C CYS A 76 21.43 -4.82 -17.10
N GLY A 77 21.95 -3.77 -16.50
CA GLY A 77 21.73 -2.40 -16.92
C GLY A 77 20.29 -1.92 -16.70
N PRO A 78 19.52 -1.63 -17.76
CA PRO A 78 18.17 -1.05 -17.66
C PRO A 78 17.21 -1.89 -16.83
N GLY A 79 17.19 -3.22 -16.98
CA GLY A 79 16.30 -4.08 -16.23
C GLY A 79 16.48 -3.95 -14.71
N ASN A 80 17.73 -3.87 -14.26
CA ASN A 80 18.03 -3.63 -12.84
C ASN A 80 17.58 -2.25 -12.37
N THR A 81 17.78 -1.20 -13.18
CA THR A 81 17.40 0.16 -12.79
C THR A 81 15.88 0.35 -12.75
N HIS A 82 15.12 -0.37 -13.57
CA HIS A 82 13.66 -0.36 -13.51
C HIS A 82 13.11 -1.00 -12.22
N LEU A 83 13.78 -2.01 -11.63
CA LEU A 83 13.32 -2.64 -10.39
C LEU A 83 13.23 -1.69 -9.19
N ILE A 84 14.00 -0.60 -9.20
CA ILE A 84 14.26 0.26 -8.03
C ILE A 84 12.96 0.75 -7.40
N GLN A 85 12.03 1.28 -8.18
CA GLN A 85 10.81 1.91 -7.71
C GLN A 85 9.92 0.93 -6.93
N GLY A 86 9.67 -0.25 -7.49
CA GLY A 86 8.88 -1.26 -6.79
C GLY A 86 9.61 -1.89 -5.61
N LEU A 87 10.96 -1.97 -5.65
CA LEU A 87 11.74 -2.41 -4.49
C LEU A 87 11.74 -1.38 -3.35
N TYR A 88 11.74 -0.07 -3.65
CA TYR A 88 11.52 0.95 -2.63
C TYR A 88 10.14 0.80 -1.98
N ASP A 89 9.09 0.55 -2.77
CA ASP A 89 7.76 0.32 -2.22
C ASP A 89 7.73 -0.88 -1.28
N ALA A 90 8.29 -2.02 -1.69
CA ALA A 90 8.43 -3.22 -0.87
C ALA A 90 9.22 -2.95 0.42
N HIS A 91 10.36 -2.24 0.30
CA HIS A 91 11.22 -1.89 1.43
C HIS A 91 10.50 -1.00 2.45
N ARG A 92 9.85 0.05 1.96
CA ARG A 92 9.09 0.98 2.82
C ARG A 92 7.87 0.32 3.45
N SER A 93 7.20 -0.57 2.71
CA SER A 93 6.06 -1.34 3.21
C SER A 93 6.45 -2.43 4.22
N GLY A 94 7.74 -2.80 4.28
CA GLY A 94 8.24 -3.81 5.20
C GLY A 94 7.76 -5.21 4.81
N VAL A 95 7.86 -5.58 3.53
CA VAL A 95 7.43 -6.88 3.02
C VAL A 95 8.61 -7.69 2.44
N PRO A 96 8.62 -9.02 2.59
CA PRO A 96 9.75 -9.85 2.20
C PRO A 96 9.83 -10.03 0.67
N VAL A 97 10.72 -9.28 0.02
CA VAL A 97 10.96 -9.38 -1.42
C VAL A 97 12.44 -9.65 -1.69
N LEU A 98 12.71 -10.58 -2.63
CA LEU A 98 14.03 -10.85 -3.16
C LEU A 98 14.13 -10.35 -4.60
N GLY A 99 15.03 -9.39 -4.85
CA GLY A 99 15.46 -8.98 -6.18
C GLY A 99 16.56 -9.89 -6.71
N LEU A 100 16.36 -10.45 -7.89
CA LEU A 100 17.38 -11.16 -8.65
C LEU A 100 17.93 -10.20 -9.73
N ALA A 101 19.08 -9.60 -9.46
CA ALA A 101 19.73 -8.62 -10.34
C ALA A 101 20.83 -9.31 -11.14
N SER A 102 20.58 -9.67 -12.39
CA SER A 102 21.66 -10.21 -13.22
C SER A 102 22.64 -9.13 -13.65
N HIS A 103 23.85 -9.53 -14.00
CA HIS A 103 24.93 -8.62 -14.37
C HIS A 103 25.57 -9.03 -15.69
N ILE A 104 26.37 -8.11 -16.26
CA ILE A 104 27.19 -8.35 -17.44
C ILE A 104 28.18 -9.50 -17.19
N PRO A 105 28.82 -10.08 -18.23
CA PRO A 105 29.81 -11.15 -18.04
C PRO A 105 30.88 -10.75 -17.02
N SER A 106 31.22 -11.68 -16.14
CA SER A 106 32.10 -11.45 -14.98
C SER A 106 33.49 -10.87 -15.38
N ALA A 107 34.05 -11.31 -16.51
CA ALA A 107 35.30 -10.82 -17.03
C ALA A 107 35.26 -9.36 -17.54
N GLN A 108 34.08 -8.78 -17.70
CA GLN A 108 33.89 -7.42 -18.23
C GLN A 108 33.53 -6.41 -17.13
N ILE A 109 33.32 -6.85 -15.90
CA ILE A 109 32.97 -5.97 -14.76
C ILE A 109 34.14 -5.01 -14.49
N GLY A 110 33.85 -3.71 -14.43
CA GLY A 110 34.82 -2.64 -14.20
C GLY A 110 35.47 -2.09 -15.47
N THR A 111 35.03 -2.51 -16.66
CA THR A 111 35.63 -2.08 -17.93
C THR A 111 34.82 -1.02 -18.68
N GLY A 112 33.61 -0.65 -18.18
CA GLY A 112 32.67 0.21 -18.91
C GLY A 112 31.94 -0.54 -20.02
N PHE A 113 31.78 -1.86 -19.88
CA PHE A 113 31.14 -2.71 -20.87
C PHE A 113 29.65 -2.32 -21.07
N PHE A 114 29.12 -2.66 -22.25
CA PHE A 114 27.72 -2.41 -22.58
C PHE A 114 26.78 -2.90 -21.48
N GLN A 115 25.84 -2.05 -21.04
CA GLN A 115 24.90 -2.27 -19.93
C GLN A 115 25.54 -2.43 -18.54
N GLU A 116 26.80 -2.10 -18.36
CA GLU A 116 27.40 -2.10 -17.03
C GLU A 116 26.74 -1.05 -16.12
N THR A 117 26.39 -1.48 -14.93
CA THR A 117 25.98 -0.63 -13.80
C THR A 117 26.70 -1.14 -12.56
N HIS A 118 26.46 -0.52 -11.41
CA HIS A 118 26.97 -0.98 -10.12
C HIS A 118 25.77 -1.41 -9.25
N PRO A 119 25.20 -2.61 -9.44
CA PRO A 119 23.97 -3.02 -8.78
C PRO A 119 24.03 -2.91 -7.26
N GLU A 120 25.18 -3.23 -6.63
CA GLU A 120 25.33 -3.12 -5.17
C GLU A 120 25.18 -1.68 -4.67
N ARG A 121 25.52 -0.68 -5.48
CA ARG A 121 25.30 0.74 -5.17
C ARG A 121 23.88 1.17 -5.51
N VAL A 122 23.37 0.68 -6.64
CA VAL A 122 22.03 1.01 -7.15
C VAL A 122 20.95 0.57 -6.16
N PHE A 123 21.08 -0.62 -5.56
CA PHE A 123 20.11 -1.17 -4.64
C PHE A 123 20.37 -0.90 -3.15
N ALA A 124 21.46 -0.20 -2.81
CA ALA A 124 21.89 0.00 -1.43
C ALA A 124 20.83 0.67 -0.54
N ASP A 125 20.04 1.61 -1.09
CA ASP A 125 19.07 2.37 -0.32
C ASP A 125 17.66 1.71 -0.28
N CYS A 126 17.35 0.84 -1.25
CA CYS A 126 16.07 0.15 -1.31
C CYS A 126 16.13 -1.32 -0.82
N SER A 127 17.24 -1.74 -0.20
CA SER A 127 17.40 -3.09 0.34
C SER A 127 18.19 -3.09 1.64
N GLY A 128 17.92 -4.05 2.51
CA GLY A 128 18.70 -4.27 3.73
C GLY A 128 19.87 -5.25 3.54
N TYR A 129 19.89 -5.95 2.39
CA TYR A 129 20.97 -6.87 2.02
C TYR A 129 21.14 -6.86 0.50
N CYS A 130 22.34 -6.59 0.01
CA CYS A 130 22.67 -6.61 -1.42
C CYS A 130 24.09 -7.12 -1.62
N GLU A 131 24.24 -8.30 -2.25
CA GLU A 131 25.55 -8.94 -2.42
C GLU A 131 25.68 -9.59 -3.80
N MET A 132 26.91 -9.55 -4.33
CA MET A 132 27.26 -10.16 -5.62
C MET A 132 27.79 -11.58 -5.46
N VAL A 133 27.30 -12.47 -6.30
CA VAL A 133 27.81 -13.85 -6.48
C VAL A 133 28.80 -13.85 -7.62
N GLY A 134 30.08 -13.70 -7.30
CA GLY A 134 31.18 -13.72 -8.28
C GLY A 134 31.69 -15.12 -8.67
N THR A 135 31.36 -16.17 -7.89
CA THR A 135 31.76 -17.56 -8.13
C THR A 135 30.65 -18.55 -7.78
N PRO A 136 30.62 -19.74 -8.43
CA PRO A 136 29.65 -20.79 -8.10
C PRO A 136 29.62 -21.20 -6.62
N ALA A 137 30.76 -21.16 -5.94
CA ALA A 137 30.87 -21.55 -4.54
C ALA A 137 30.19 -20.57 -3.56
N GLN A 138 30.01 -19.31 -3.95
CA GLN A 138 29.36 -18.29 -3.11
C GLN A 138 27.84 -18.42 -3.09
N LEU A 139 27.20 -18.81 -4.22
CA LEU A 139 25.77 -18.75 -4.39
C LEU A 139 24.98 -19.37 -3.22
N PRO A 140 25.25 -20.57 -2.73
CA PRO A 140 24.40 -21.19 -1.71
C PRO A 140 24.34 -20.40 -0.40
N ARG A 141 25.43 -19.71 -0.04
CA ARG A 141 25.49 -18.89 1.18
C ARG A 141 24.82 -17.55 0.97
N VAL A 142 25.21 -16.84 -0.09
CA VAL A 142 24.65 -15.51 -0.41
C VAL A 142 23.12 -15.59 -0.57
N LEU A 143 22.63 -16.55 -1.37
CA LEU A 143 21.20 -16.68 -1.60
C LEU A 143 20.43 -17.05 -0.32
N ARG A 144 20.94 -17.98 0.51
CA ARG A 144 20.31 -18.31 1.79
C ARG A 144 20.28 -17.13 2.75
N THR A 145 21.40 -16.39 2.83
CA THR A 145 21.46 -15.19 3.66
C THR A 145 20.45 -14.14 3.19
N ALA A 146 20.36 -13.88 1.87
CA ALA A 146 19.38 -12.96 1.29
C ALA A 146 17.94 -13.36 1.62
N VAL A 147 17.60 -14.64 1.44
CA VAL A 147 16.26 -15.17 1.77
C VAL A 147 15.95 -15.01 3.25
N GLN A 148 16.86 -15.41 4.14
CA GLN A 148 16.67 -15.29 5.58
C GLN A 148 16.60 -13.84 6.04
N HIS A 149 17.38 -12.94 5.43
CA HIS A 149 17.31 -11.51 5.71
C HIS A 149 15.94 -10.96 5.33
N ALA A 150 15.47 -11.22 4.08
CA ALA A 150 14.16 -10.74 3.63
C ALA A 150 13.03 -11.24 4.54
N LEU A 151 13.03 -12.52 4.89
CA LEU A 151 12.01 -13.12 5.76
C LEU A 151 12.13 -12.64 7.21
N GLY A 152 13.34 -12.61 7.77
CA GLY A 152 13.55 -12.27 9.18
C GLY A 152 13.32 -10.80 9.51
N GLN A 153 13.74 -9.90 8.61
CA GLN A 153 13.59 -8.46 8.77
C GLN A 153 12.31 -7.89 8.15
N SER A 154 11.52 -8.72 7.45
CA SER A 154 10.37 -8.26 6.66
C SER A 154 10.76 -7.11 5.72
N GLY A 155 11.70 -7.37 4.83
CA GLY A 155 12.27 -6.33 3.97
C GLY A 155 12.80 -6.86 2.65
N VAL A 156 13.52 -6.01 1.94
CA VAL A 156 14.08 -6.32 0.63
C VAL A 156 15.50 -6.84 0.76
N SER A 157 15.80 -7.90 0.02
CA SER A 157 17.16 -8.36 -0.27
C SER A 157 17.39 -8.42 -1.77
N VAL A 158 18.63 -8.19 -2.20
CA VAL A 158 19.03 -8.29 -3.61
C VAL A 158 20.22 -9.24 -3.74
N VAL A 159 20.15 -10.15 -4.70
CA VAL A 159 21.29 -10.99 -5.09
C VAL A 159 21.69 -10.60 -6.50
N VAL A 160 22.92 -10.10 -6.61
CA VAL A 160 23.54 -9.74 -7.90
C VAL A 160 24.34 -10.92 -8.43
N PHE A 161 24.24 -11.24 -9.72
CA PHE A 161 25.00 -12.34 -10.31
C PHE A 161 25.28 -12.11 -11.79
N PRO A 162 26.53 -12.30 -12.26
CA PRO A 162 26.84 -12.31 -13.69
C PRO A 162 26.17 -13.49 -14.39
N GLY A 163 25.63 -13.25 -15.60
CA GLY A 163 24.91 -14.28 -16.36
C GLY A 163 25.79 -15.49 -16.71
N ASP A 164 27.07 -15.27 -17.01
CA ASP A 164 28.05 -16.35 -17.26
C ASP A 164 28.31 -17.20 -16.02
N VAL A 165 28.38 -16.60 -14.82
CA VAL A 165 28.51 -17.33 -13.54
C VAL A 165 27.27 -18.20 -13.27
N ALA A 166 26.08 -17.71 -13.60
CA ALA A 166 24.82 -18.48 -13.44
C ALA A 166 24.79 -19.74 -14.33
N ALA A 167 25.49 -19.73 -15.46
CA ALA A 167 25.60 -20.87 -16.38
C ALA A 167 26.64 -21.92 -15.97
N LEU A 168 27.57 -21.60 -15.06
CA LEU A 168 28.64 -22.50 -14.64
C LEU A 168 28.10 -23.71 -13.85
N PRO A 169 28.82 -24.85 -13.86
CA PRO A 169 28.53 -25.98 -12.98
C PRO A 169 28.63 -25.57 -11.50
N VAL A 170 27.79 -26.17 -10.66
CA VAL A 170 27.85 -25.94 -9.21
C VAL A 170 29.17 -26.48 -8.63
N ALA A 171 29.77 -25.72 -7.72
CA ALA A 171 30.96 -26.19 -7.00
C ALA A 171 30.66 -27.35 -6.04
N HIS A 172 29.51 -27.27 -5.37
CA HIS A 172 29.06 -28.29 -4.43
C HIS A 172 27.52 -28.40 -4.46
N PRO A 173 26.93 -29.63 -4.43
CA PRO A 173 25.49 -29.79 -4.30
C PRO A 173 24.99 -29.14 -3.00
N THR A 174 23.93 -28.36 -3.09
CA THR A 174 23.23 -27.89 -1.87
C THR A 174 22.42 -29.00 -1.25
N GLY A 175 22.57 -29.16 0.05
CA GLY A 175 21.62 -29.94 0.86
C GLY A 175 20.25 -29.23 0.96
N THR A 176 19.30 -29.88 1.59
CA THR A 176 18.02 -29.25 1.95
C THR A 176 18.25 -28.14 2.96
N SER A 177 17.63 -26.98 2.74
CA SER A 177 17.65 -25.86 3.68
C SER A 177 16.24 -25.60 4.18
N ALA A 178 16.09 -25.43 5.48
CA ALA A 178 14.88 -24.88 6.08
C ALA A 178 14.97 -23.35 6.10
N PHE A 179 13.87 -22.69 5.80
CA PHE A 179 13.75 -21.23 5.85
C PHE A 179 12.65 -20.83 6.83
N LEU A 180 12.82 -19.68 7.46
CA LEU A 180 11.83 -19.11 8.36
C LEU A 180 10.48 -18.98 7.65
N GLN A 181 9.43 -19.52 8.26
CA GLN A 181 8.08 -19.33 7.76
C GLN A 181 7.41 -18.12 8.46
N PRO A 182 6.40 -17.50 7.86
CA PRO A 182 5.74 -16.33 8.45
C PRO A 182 5.20 -16.54 9.86
N ASP A 183 4.67 -17.74 10.15
CA ASP A 183 4.13 -18.17 11.44
C ASP A 183 5.20 -18.53 12.49
N GLN A 184 6.45 -18.65 12.08
CA GLN A 184 7.59 -18.98 12.95
C GLN A 184 8.38 -17.75 13.41
N ARG A 185 7.96 -16.54 13.01
CA ARG A 185 8.63 -15.32 13.45
C ARG A 185 8.48 -15.12 14.95
N ALA A 186 9.57 -14.75 15.60
CA ALA A 186 9.54 -14.45 17.03
C ALA A 186 8.62 -13.25 17.30
N THR A 187 7.76 -13.39 18.28
CA THR A 187 6.88 -12.32 18.77
C THR A 187 7.55 -11.66 19.98
N PRO A 188 8.03 -10.41 19.88
CA PRO A 188 8.65 -9.74 21.01
C PRO A 188 7.60 -9.49 22.11
N VAL A 189 7.95 -9.87 23.33
CA VAL A 189 7.14 -9.64 24.54
C VAL A 189 7.87 -8.60 25.39
N PRO A 190 7.20 -7.53 25.87
CA PRO A 190 7.86 -6.50 26.65
C PRO A 190 8.32 -7.06 28.01
N ALA A 191 9.35 -6.44 28.60
CA ALA A 191 9.79 -6.74 29.95
C ALA A 191 8.67 -6.41 30.96
N GLN A 192 8.60 -7.15 32.08
CA GLN A 192 7.56 -6.99 33.10
C GLN A 192 7.47 -5.54 33.62
N ALA A 193 8.61 -4.87 33.85
CA ALA A 193 8.63 -3.47 34.28
C ALA A 193 7.99 -2.51 33.24
N GLN A 194 8.11 -2.79 31.95
CA GLN A 194 7.44 -2.00 30.92
C GLN A 194 5.93 -2.25 30.90
N VAL A 195 5.48 -3.48 31.16
CA VAL A 195 4.06 -3.82 31.31
C VAL A 195 3.44 -3.11 32.50
N GLU A 196 4.12 -3.07 33.64
CA GLU A 196 3.68 -2.39 34.86
C GLU A 196 3.60 -0.86 34.64
N ALA A 197 4.63 -0.26 34.04
CA ALA A 197 4.63 1.18 33.71
C ALA A 197 3.51 1.54 32.72
N LEU A 198 3.26 0.67 31.72
CA LEU A 198 2.15 0.85 30.80
C LEU A 198 0.79 0.80 31.51
N ALA A 199 0.60 -0.16 32.43
CA ALA A 199 -0.62 -0.26 33.21
C ALA A 199 -0.83 0.98 34.11
N GLU A 200 0.22 1.49 34.73
CA GLU A 200 0.17 2.72 35.54
C GLU A 200 -0.26 3.92 34.67
N ALA A 201 0.37 4.13 33.51
CA ALA A 201 0.03 5.21 32.59
C ALA A 201 -1.44 5.14 32.15
N ILE A 202 -1.91 3.95 31.74
CA ILE A 202 -3.29 3.74 31.30
C ILE A 202 -4.29 3.95 32.47
N ASN A 203 -3.99 3.45 33.66
CA ASN A 203 -4.88 3.59 34.82
C ASN A 203 -4.96 5.04 35.33
N ALA A 204 -3.91 5.85 35.18
CA ALA A 204 -3.87 7.25 35.57
C ALA A 204 -4.62 8.18 34.60
N ALA A 205 -4.66 7.87 33.34
CA ALA A 205 -5.29 8.71 32.32
C ALA A 205 -6.81 8.84 32.52
N ARG A 206 -7.41 9.97 32.18
CA ARG A 206 -8.86 10.22 32.21
C ARG A 206 -9.51 10.18 30.84
N LYS A 207 -8.76 10.57 29.81
CA LYS A 207 -9.19 10.64 28.41
C LYS A 207 -8.20 9.87 27.53
N PRO A 208 -8.05 8.53 27.70
CA PRO A 208 -7.17 7.75 26.84
C PRO A 208 -7.74 7.64 25.43
N VAL A 209 -6.83 7.64 24.44
CA VAL A 209 -7.15 7.40 23.03
C VAL A 209 -6.22 6.33 22.49
N LEU A 210 -6.77 5.39 21.72
CA LEU A 210 -6.01 4.38 21.01
C LEU A 210 -5.86 4.81 19.54
N PHE A 211 -4.61 4.78 19.03
CA PHE A 211 -4.35 5.09 17.61
C PHE A 211 -3.66 3.90 16.95
N ALA A 212 -4.40 3.20 16.09
CA ALA A 212 -4.00 1.93 15.53
C ALA A 212 -3.30 2.08 14.18
N GLY A 213 -2.12 1.46 14.03
CA GLY A 213 -1.40 1.32 12.76
C GLY A 213 -1.47 -0.11 12.21
N ALA A 214 -0.60 -0.41 11.22
CA ALA A 214 -0.52 -1.75 10.62
C ALA A 214 -0.12 -2.85 11.61
N GLY A 215 0.57 -2.50 12.69
CA GLY A 215 1.01 -3.45 13.72
C GLY A 215 -0.10 -4.01 14.59
N VAL A 216 -1.36 -3.54 14.44
CA VAL A 216 -2.52 -4.18 15.09
C VAL A 216 -3.05 -5.38 14.30
N ARG A 217 -2.41 -5.76 13.19
CA ARG A 217 -2.74 -6.99 12.46
C ARG A 217 -2.72 -8.19 13.40
N GLY A 218 -3.87 -8.87 13.53
CA GLY A 218 -4.03 -10.01 14.45
C GLY A 218 -4.23 -9.63 15.93
N ALA A 219 -4.36 -8.32 16.26
CA ALA A 219 -4.57 -7.83 17.62
C ALA A 219 -5.98 -7.23 17.83
N HIS A 220 -6.91 -7.42 16.88
CA HIS A 220 -8.24 -6.80 16.93
C HIS A 220 -8.96 -7.05 18.26
N ALA A 221 -9.05 -8.31 18.71
CA ALA A 221 -9.75 -8.66 19.93
C ALA A 221 -9.11 -8.04 21.19
N GLU A 222 -7.78 -7.96 21.24
CA GLU A 222 -7.05 -7.35 22.35
C GLU A 222 -7.28 -5.83 22.39
N VAL A 223 -7.25 -5.16 21.24
CA VAL A 223 -7.51 -3.72 21.15
C VAL A 223 -8.95 -3.39 21.53
N MET A 224 -9.94 -4.17 21.06
CA MET A 224 -11.34 -4.00 21.47
C MET A 224 -11.50 -4.18 22.98
N ARG A 225 -10.90 -5.21 23.57
CA ARG A 225 -10.95 -5.46 25.02
C ARG A 225 -10.32 -4.32 25.83
N LEU A 226 -9.18 -3.81 25.35
CA LEU A 226 -8.57 -2.63 25.99
C LEU A 226 -9.53 -1.43 25.94
N ALA A 227 -10.04 -1.10 24.74
CA ALA A 227 -10.97 0.01 24.54
C ALA A 227 -12.22 -0.09 25.42
N GLU A 228 -12.79 -1.27 25.55
CA GLU A 228 -13.93 -1.54 26.43
C GLU A 228 -13.58 -1.34 27.90
N THR A 229 -12.41 -1.84 28.35
CA THR A 229 -11.96 -1.73 29.75
C THR A 229 -11.75 -0.29 30.16
N VAL A 230 -11.14 0.52 29.28
CA VAL A 230 -10.75 1.91 29.62
C VAL A 230 -11.65 2.96 28.97
N LEU A 231 -12.72 2.56 28.29
CA LEU A 231 -13.69 3.40 27.60
C LEU A 231 -13.01 4.42 26.66
N ALA A 232 -12.05 3.95 25.85
CA ALA A 232 -11.26 4.76 24.95
C ALA A 232 -11.79 4.74 23.52
N PRO A 233 -11.92 5.89 22.84
CA PRO A 233 -12.13 5.91 21.40
C PRO A 233 -10.90 5.34 20.66
N ILE A 234 -11.15 4.71 19.50
CA ILE A 234 -10.14 4.13 18.63
C ILE A 234 -10.09 4.91 17.32
N GLY A 235 -8.98 5.60 17.09
CA GLY A 235 -8.64 6.13 15.78
C GLY A 235 -7.62 5.24 15.06
N HIS A 236 -7.43 5.46 13.76
CA HIS A 236 -6.49 4.65 12.99
C HIS A 236 -5.78 5.44 11.89
N SER A 237 -4.64 4.92 11.44
CA SER A 237 -3.99 5.30 10.19
C SER A 237 -4.62 4.55 9.01
N LEU A 238 -4.29 4.94 7.75
CA LEU A 238 -4.76 4.21 6.57
C LEU A 238 -4.39 2.73 6.62
N ARG A 239 -3.15 2.39 6.96
CA ARG A 239 -2.69 1.00 7.07
C ARG A 239 -3.24 0.25 8.29
N GLY A 240 -3.79 0.96 9.26
CA GLY A 240 -4.49 0.36 10.41
C GLY A 240 -5.95 0.03 10.11
N LYS A 241 -6.57 0.75 9.17
CA LYS A 241 -8.01 0.69 8.87
C LYS A 241 -8.53 -0.74 8.68
N GLU A 242 -7.92 -1.52 7.81
CA GLU A 242 -8.39 -2.87 7.48
C GLU A 242 -8.35 -3.86 8.65
N TRP A 243 -7.55 -3.55 9.68
CA TRP A 243 -7.34 -4.42 10.84
C TRP A 243 -8.19 -4.05 12.06
N ILE A 244 -8.70 -2.79 12.14
CA ILE A 244 -9.31 -2.29 13.35
C ILE A 244 -10.70 -1.67 13.18
N GLN A 245 -11.09 -1.25 11.97
CA GLN A 245 -12.35 -0.51 11.81
C GLN A 245 -13.60 -1.40 11.83
N PHE A 246 -13.51 -2.65 11.38
CA PHE A 246 -14.65 -3.58 11.38
C PHE A 246 -15.02 -4.01 12.79
N ASP A 247 -16.30 -4.28 13.02
CA ASP A 247 -16.85 -4.71 14.32
C ASP A 247 -16.31 -3.89 15.50
N ASN A 248 -16.19 -2.57 15.30
CA ASN A 248 -15.56 -1.64 16.24
C ASN A 248 -16.57 -0.58 16.73
N PRO A 249 -17.19 -0.75 17.91
CA PRO A 249 -18.10 0.24 18.47
C PRO A 249 -17.39 1.48 19.05
N PHE A 250 -16.07 1.53 19.04
CA PHE A 250 -15.23 2.61 19.55
C PHE A 250 -14.61 3.44 18.42
N ASP A 251 -14.92 3.15 17.15
CA ASP A 251 -14.32 3.80 15.99
C ASP A 251 -14.66 5.28 15.93
N VAL A 252 -13.62 6.10 15.83
CA VAL A 252 -13.73 7.55 15.63
C VAL A 252 -13.07 8.03 14.32
N GLY A 253 -12.73 7.10 13.43
CA GLY A 253 -12.22 7.36 12.10
C GLY A 253 -10.70 7.48 12.02
N MET A 254 -10.24 8.26 11.09
CA MET A 254 -8.83 8.33 10.69
C MET A 254 -8.25 9.73 10.87
N SER A 255 -6.98 9.82 11.28
CA SER A 255 -6.21 11.07 11.30
C SER A 255 -5.22 11.14 10.12
N GLY A 256 -4.71 12.32 9.85
CA GLY A 256 -3.77 12.62 8.76
C GLY A 256 -4.42 13.31 7.58
N LEU A 257 -3.67 13.46 6.48
CA LEU A 257 -4.11 14.16 5.27
C LEU A 257 -5.40 13.57 4.66
N LEU A 258 -5.57 12.26 4.74
CA LEU A 258 -6.74 11.54 4.23
C LEU A 258 -7.85 11.42 5.29
N GLY A 259 -7.63 11.96 6.47
CA GLY A 259 -8.44 11.77 7.67
C GLY A 259 -9.91 12.14 7.51
N TYR A 260 -10.73 11.54 8.38
CA TYR A 260 -12.15 11.81 8.51
C TYR A 260 -12.65 11.42 9.91
N GLY A 261 -13.81 11.91 10.28
CA GLY A 261 -14.39 11.61 11.59
C GLY A 261 -13.84 12.49 12.70
N ALA A 262 -13.83 11.99 13.92
CA ALA A 262 -13.39 12.71 15.13
C ALA A 262 -12.00 12.31 15.63
N CYS A 263 -11.26 11.49 14.88
CA CYS A 263 -9.96 10.97 15.32
C CYS A 263 -8.95 12.08 15.66
N HIS A 264 -8.88 13.14 14.84
CA HIS A 264 -8.00 14.28 15.08
C HIS A 264 -8.32 14.98 16.41
N ASP A 265 -9.61 15.26 16.65
CA ASP A 265 -10.07 15.88 17.90
C ASP A 265 -9.76 15.00 19.10
N ALA A 266 -10.04 13.69 18.97
CA ALA A 266 -9.75 12.73 20.04
C ALA A 266 -8.28 12.73 20.43
N LEU A 267 -7.36 12.70 19.45
CA LEU A 267 -5.91 12.75 19.70
C LEU A 267 -5.48 14.03 20.43
N HIS A 268 -6.06 15.18 20.08
CA HIS A 268 -5.66 16.48 20.65
C HIS A 268 -6.32 16.79 22.00
N GLU A 269 -7.49 16.22 22.27
CA GLU A 269 -8.19 16.35 23.56
C GLU A 269 -7.78 15.28 24.59
N ALA A 270 -7.02 14.26 24.18
CA ALA A 270 -6.55 13.18 25.02
C ALA A 270 -5.56 13.67 26.08
N ASP A 271 -5.60 13.05 27.27
CA ASP A 271 -4.54 13.13 28.27
C ASP A 271 -3.58 11.94 28.23
N LEU A 272 -3.86 10.94 27.37
CA LEU A 272 -2.98 9.85 27.02
C LEU A 272 -3.30 9.33 25.61
N VAL A 273 -2.31 9.30 24.72
CA VAL A 273 -2.40 8.67 23.41
C VAL A 273 -1.57 7.39 23.39
N LEU A 274 -2.19 6.27 23.09
CA LEU A 274 -1.51 5.00 22.86
C LEU A 274 -1.35 4.75 21.37
N LEU A 275 -0.14 4.87 20.84
CA LEU A 275 0.24 4.52 19.49
C LEU A 275 0.48 3.00 19.41
N LEU A 276 -0.39 2.29 18.71
CA LEU A 276 -0.38 0.83 18.63
C LEU A 276 0.15 0.37 17.26
N GLY A 277 1.43 -0.04 17.21
CA GLY A 277 2.06 -0.57 16.01
C GLY A 277 1.99 0.39 14.82
N THR A 278 2.34 1.66 15.03
CA THR A 278 2.28 2.69 14.00
C THR A 278 3.55 3.54 13.94
N ASP A 279 4.10 3.69 12.73
CA ASP A 279 5.08 4.71 12.36
C ASP A 279 4.37 5.79 11.51
N PHE A 280 3.34 6.40 12.08
CA PHE A 280 2.48 7.37 11.40
C PHE A 280 3.29 8.56 10.88
N PRO A 281 3.34 8.81 9.56
CA PRO A 281 4.34 9.70 8.97
C PRO A 281 4.03 11.20 9.16
N TYR A 282 2.83 11.55 9.58
CA TYR A 282 2.37 12.94 9.68
C TYR A 282 2.41 13.41 11.13
N ASP A 283 3.60 13.70 11.63
CA ASP A 283 3.86 14.16 13.01
C ASP A 283 3.03 15.41 13.40
N SER A 284 2.76 16.30 12.45
CA SER A 284 1.91 17.48 12.67
C SER A 284 0.46 17.17 13.08
N PHE A 285 0.00 15.93 12.88
CA PHE A 285 -1.32 15.47 13.32
C PHE A 285 -1.30 14.74 14.66
N LEU A 286 -0.11 14.59 15.29
CA LEU A 286 0.06 14.01 16.60
C LEU A 286 0.15 15.13 17.66
N PRO A 287 -0.35 14.93 18.90
CA PRO A 287 -0.40 15.99 19.91
C PRO A 287 0.97 16.41 20.46
N GLY A 288 2.03 15.64 20.22
CA GLY A 288 3.39 15.93 20.67
C GLY A 288 3.62 15.83 22.18
N ARG A 289 2.68 15.25 22.93
CA ARG A 289 2.69 15.12 24.39
C ARG A 289 1.81 13.95 24.83
N HIS A 290 2.02 13.47 26.06
CA HIS A 290 1.22 12.41 26.68
C HIS A 290 1.07 11.18 25.80
N THR A 291 2.19 10.71 25.25
CA THR A 291 2.18 9.66 24.26
C THR A 291 2.97 8.43 24.73
N VAL A 292 2.34 7.28 24.62
CA VAL A 292 2.95 5.95 24.76
C VAL A 292 2.94 5.26 23.42
N GLN A 293 4.04 4.63 23.02
CA GLN A 293 4.12 3.86 21.79
C GLN A 293 4.49 2.41 22.06
N ILE A 294 3.73 1.49 21.47
CA ILE A 294 4.00 0.05 21.45
C ILE A 294 4.36 -0.33 20.00
N ASP A 295 5.55 -0.83 19.78
CA ASP A 295 5.97 -1.31 18.46
C ASP A 295 6.90 -2.52 18.58
N HIS A 296 6.79 -3.46 17.63
CA HIS A 296 7.66 -4.62 17.54
C HIS A 296 9.05 -4.29 16.99
N ASP A 297 9.19 -3.14 16.33
CA ASP A 297 10.45 -2.62 15.81
C ASP A 297 10.93 -1.47 16.68
N PRO A 298 11.98 -1.68 17.51
CA PRO A 298 12.45 -0.66 18.44
C PRO A 298 12.98 0.59 17.75
N THR A 299 13.34 0.51 16.46
CA THR A 299 13.85 1.67 15.71
C THR A 299 12.76 2.68 15.34
N ARG A 300 11.49 2.31 15.50
CA ARG A 300 10.32 3.18 15.25
C ARG A 300 9.86 3.94 16.48
N LEU A 301 10.27 3.48 17.68
CA LEU A 301 9.87 4.10 18.95
C LEU A 301 10.41 5.54 19.03
N GLY A 302 9.52 6.50 19.24
CA GLY A 302 9.85 7.92 19.35
C GLY A 302 10.26 8.63 18.07
N ARG A 303 10.20 7.97 16.92
CA ARG A 303 10.62 8.55 15.63
C ARG A 303 9.78 9.77 15.23
N ARG A 304 8.49 9.79 15.57
CA ARG A 304 7.52 10.79 15.09
C ARG A 304 7.08 11.79 16.14
N THR A 305 7.16 11.45 17.40
CA THR A 305 6.73 12.28 18.52
C THR A 305 7.51 11.91 19.76
N PRO A 306 7.75 12.87 20.70
CA PRO A 306 8.27 12.55 22.01
C PRO A 306 7.36 11.55 22.74
N LEU A 307 7.94 10.60 23.46
CA LEU A 307 7.22 9.58 24.20
C LEU A 307 7.43 9.73 25.71
N ASP A 308 6.36 9.58 26.48
CA ASP A 308 6.44 9.41 27.93
C ASP A 308 6.86 7.98 28.29
N LEU A 309 6.46 7.00 27.45
CA LEU A 309 6.86 5.60 27.59
C LEU A 309 7.02 4.92 26.23
N ALA A 310 8.15 4.29 26.01
CA ALA A 310 8.43 3.45 24.84
C ALA A 310 8.35 1.97 25.26
N VAL A 311 7.50 1.19 24.58
CA VAL A 311 7.29 -0.23 24.86
C VAL A 311 7.68 -1.06 23.64
N HIS A 312 8.79 -1.79 23.75
CA HIS A 312 9.22 -2.71 22.69
C HIS A 312 8.48 -4.04 22.84
N GLY A 313 7.51 -4.28 21.97
CA GLY A 313 6.69 -5.49 22.01
C GLY A 313 5.71 -5.58 20.85
N ASP A 314 5.26 -6.80 20.57
CA ASP A 314 4.09 -7.04 19.71
C ASP A 314 2.83 -6.48 20.38
N VAL A 315 1.94 -5.86 19.60
CA VAL A 315 0.74 -5.22 20.15
C VAL A 315 -0.15 -6.23 20.88
N ALA A 316 -0.47 -7.36 20.25
CA ALA A 316 -1.35 -8.36 20.85
C ALA A 316 -0.75 -8.97 22.13
N ALA A 317 0.54 -9.32 22.09
CA ALA A 317 1.25 -9.88 23.24
C ALA A 317 1.33 -8.87 24.40
N THR A 318 1.63 -7.62 24.09
CA THR A 318 1.70 -6.54 25.09
C THR A 318 0.34 -6.28 25.73
N LEU A 319 -0.72 -6.20 24.92
CA LEU A 319 -2.08 -5.96 25.44
C LEU A 319 -2.59 -7.13 26.29
N ARG A 320 -2.28 -8.38 25.93
CA ARG A 320 -2.57 -9.55 26.77
C ARG A 320 -1.86 -9.48 28.12
N ALA A 321 -0.61 -9.02 28.14
CA ALA A 321 0.17 -8.92 29.37
C ALA A 321 -0.33 -7.78 30.29
N VAL A 322 -0.73 -6.64 29.72
CA VAL A 322 -1.18 -5.48 30.51
C VAL A 322 -2.63 -5.62 31.00
N GLN A 323 -3.49 -6.32 30.27
CA GLN A 323 -4.94 -6.42 30.53
C GLN A 323 -5.29 -6.78 31.99
N PRO A 324 -4.64 -7.76 32.65
CA PRO A 324 -4.95 -8.10 34.04
C PRO A 324 -4.64 -7.01 35.07
N LEU A 325 -3.83 -6.02 34.71
CA LEU A 325 -3.40 -4.92 35.58
C LEU A 325 -4.27 -3.67 35.42
N LEU A 326 -5.19 -3.68 34.46
CA LEU A 326 -6.06 -2.53 34.16
C LEU A 326 -7.27 -2.47 35.06
N LYS A 327 -7.68 -1.24 35.39
CA LYS A 327 -8.87 -0.94 36.17
C LYS A 327 -10.03 -0.54 35.24
N PRO A 328 -11.16 -1.27 35.24
CA PRO A 328 -12.31 -0.88 34.44
C PRO A 328 -12.83 0.51 34.80
N ARG A 329 -13.20 1.29 33.78
CA ARG A 329 -13.74 2.64 33.94
C ARG A 329 -15.24 2.64 33.92
N GLN A 330 -15.83 3.74 34.43
CA GLN A 330 -17.29 3.96 34.46
C GLN A 330 -17.70 5.20 33.64
N ASP A 331 -16.83 6.21 33.55
CA ASP A 331 -17.13 7.45 32.85
C ASP A 331 -16.91 7.29 31.33
N ARG A 332 -18.00 7.34 30.57
CA ARG A 332 -18.02 7.24 29.11
C ARG A 332 -18.07 8.60 28.40
N SER A 333 -18.14 9.70 29.16
CA SER A 333 -18.45 11.03 28.62
C SER A 333 -17.55 11.44 27.45
N PHE A 334 -16.23 11.19 27.55
CA PHE A 334 -15.27 11.46 26.50
C PHE A 334 -15.48 10.56 25.26
N LEU A 335 -15.65 9.26 25.46
CA LEU A 335 -15.93 8.32 24.36
C LEU A 335 -17.22 8.69 23.64
N ASP A 336 -18.32 8.93 24.38
CA ASP A 336 -19.63 9.24 23.80
C ASP A 336 -19.59 10.57 23.04
N ASP A 337 -18.84 11.57 23.50
CA ASP A 337 -18.63 12.83 22.76
C ASP A 337 -17.90 12.60 21.44
N MET A 338 -16.82 11.82 21.44
CA MET A 338 -16.05 11.52 20.22
C MET A 338 -16.88 10.69 19.22
N LEU A 339 -17.63 9.70 19.69
CA LEU A 339 -18.53 8.90 18.83
C LEU A 339 -19.63 9.76 18.22
N ARG A 340 -20.23 10.70 18.98
CA ARG A 340 -21.23 11.62 18.46
C ARG A 340 -20.67 12.54 17.38
N ARG A 341 -19.47 13.10 17.60
CA ARG A 341 -18.76 13.93 16.59
C ARG A 341 -18.43 13.10 15.35
N HIS A 342 -17.96 11.88 15.53
CA HIS A 342 -17.68 10.96 14.43
C HIS A 342 -18.93 10.69 13.58
N GLY A 343 -20.05 10.33 14.23
CA GLY A 343 -21.31 10.12 13.52
C GLY A 343 -21.77 11.35 12.71
N ALA A 344 -21.66 12.54 13.30
CA ALA A 344 -21.99 13.79 12.61
C ALA A 344 -21.07 14.06 11.40
N ALA A 345 -19.79 13.74 11.50
CA ALA A 345 -18.85 13.89 10.40
C ALA A 345 -19.12 12.88 9.27
N LEU A 346 -19.45 11.62 9.61
CA LEU A 346 -19.84 10.62 8.62
C LEU A 346 -21.11 11.04 7.86
N GLU A 347 -22.10 11.54 8.54
CA GLU A 347 -23.36 11.96 7.91
C GLU A 347 -23.19 13.21 7.02
N ARG A 348 -22.50 14.22 7.52
CA ARG A 348 -22.43 15.55 6.89
C ARG A 348 -21.33 15.70 5.86
N VAL A 349 -20.19 15.04 6.04
CA VAL A 349 -19.01 15.19 5.18
C VAL A 349 -18.83 13.96 4.30
N VAL A 350 -18.64 12.77 4.91
CA VAL A 350 -18.40 11.54 4.15
C VAL A 350 -19.63 11.13 3.34
N GLY A 351 -20.83 11.28 3.90
CA GLY A 351 -22.09 10.96 3.23
C GLY A 351 -22.58 11.97 2.20
N ALA A 352 -21.93 13.14 2.08
CA ALA A 352 -22.42 14.28 1.30
C ALA A 352 -22.69 13.97 -0.18
N TYR A 353 -21.84 13.14 -0.79
CA TYR A 353 -21.88 12.78 -2.21
C TYR A 353 -21.99 11.27 -2.46
N THR A 354 -22.60 10.53 -1.54
CA THR A 354 -22.80 9.08 -1.69
C THR A 354 -24.26 8.69 -1.96
N LYS A 355 -25.22 9.58 -1.65
CA LYS A 355 -26.66 9.32 -1.80
C LYS A 355 -27.36 10.48 -2.50
N ASN A 356 -28.40 10.16 -3.26
CA ASN A 356 -29.24 11.15 -3.99
C ASN A 356 -28.42 12.02 -4.95
N ILE A 357 -27.49 11.42 -5.67
CA ILE A 357 -26.62 12.07 -6.67
C ILE A 357 -26.54 11.27 -7.98
N GLU A 358 -27.45 10.32 -8.20
CA GLU A 358 -27.53 9.50 -9.40
C GLU A 358 -27.69 10.31 -10.69
N HIS A 359 -28.11 11.58 -10.56
CA HIS A 359 -28.29 12.52 -11.67
C HIS A 359 -27.32 13.71 -11.61
N HIS A 360 -26.33 13.67 -10.69
CA HIS A 360 -25.35 14.73 -10.54
C HIS A 360 -24.23 14.61 -11.58
N THR A 361 -24.12 15.60 -12.46
CA THR A 361 -23.10 15.64 -13.52
C THR A 361 -22.17 16.85 -13.28
N PRO A 362 -20.83 16.66 -13.37
CA PRO A 362 -20.07 15.42 -13.64
C PRO A 362 -20.20 14.34 -12.53
N ILE A 363 -19.82 13.10 -12.82
CA ILE A 363 -19.87 11.98 -11.85
C ILE A 363 -18.94 12.29 -10.67
N HIS A 364 -19.49 12.30 -9.46
CA HIS A 364 -18.69 12.53 -8.26
C HIS A 364 -17.88 11.27 -7.87
N PRO A 365 -16.55 11.34 -7.64
CA PRO A 365 -15.74 10.15 -7.36
C PRO A 365 -16.12 9.43 -6.06
N GLU A 366 -16.63 10.15 -5.07
CA GLU A 366 -17.15 9.58 -3.81
C GLU A 366 -18.31 8.62 -4.08
N TYR A 367 -19.20 8.95 -5.02
CA TYR A 367 -20.30 8.08 -5.44
C TYR A 367 -19.81 6.79 -6.08
N VAL A 368 -18.79 6.90 -6.93
CA VAL A 368 -18.16 5.74 -7.57
C VAL A 368 -17.57 4.79 -6.52
N ALA A 369 -16.82 5.35 -5.56
CA ALA A 369 -16.18 4.57 -4.51
C ALA A 369 -17.22 3.91 -3.57
N ALA A 370 -18.29 4.62 -3.21
CA ALA A 370 -19.36 4.07 -2.38
C ALA A 370 -20.14 2.95 -3.10
N LEU A 371 -20.43 3.12 -4.40
CA LEU A 371 -21.06 2.06 -5.19
C LEU A 371 -20.15 0.84 -5.37
N LEU A 372 -18.85 1.06 -5.56
CA LEU A 372 -17.87 -0.03 -5.64
C LEU A 372 -17.83 -0.82 -4.33
N ASP A 373 -17.84 -0.14 -3.17
CA ASP A 373 -17.90 -0.79 -1.86
C ASP A 373 -19.13 -1.69 -1.70
N ASP A 374 -20.27 -1.22 -2.20
CA ASP A 374 -21.55 -1.92 -2.14
C ASP A 374 -21.61 -3.18 -3.03
N VAL A 375 -20.99 -3.15 -4.22
CA VAL A 375 -21.07 -4.26 -5.20
C VAL A 375 -19.88 -5.21 -5.16
N ALA A 376 -18.78 -4.85 -4.49
CA ALA A 376 -17.60 -5.68 -4.40
C ALA A 376 -17.79 -6.89 -3.47
N ALA A 377 -17.07 -7.97 -3.77
CA ALA A 377 -17.10 -9.18 -2.95
C ALA A 377 -16.67 -8.92 -1.49
N ASP A 378 -17.20 -9.72 -0.58
CA ASP A 378 -16.89 -9.63 0.85
C ASP A 378 -15.43 -9.93 1.21
N ASP A 379 -14.69 -10.57 0.32
CA ASP A 379 -13.27 -10.90 0.49
C ASP A 379 -12.39 -10.24 -0.57
N ALA A 380 -12.89 -9.19 -1.23
CA ALA A 380 -12.16 -8.48 -2.27
C ALA A 380 -10.81 -7.95 -1.77
N ILE A 381 -9.84 -7.90 -2.68
CA ILE A 381 -8.56 -7.20 -2.49
C ILE A 381 -8.60 -5.96 -3.36
N PHE A 382 -8.50 -4.80 -2.73
CA PHE A 382 -8.38 -3.53 -3.41
C PHE A 382 -6.92 -3.10 -3.44
N THR A 383 -6.42 -2.79 -4.64
CA THR A 383 -5.11 -2.17 -4.81
C THR A 383 -5.32 -0.72 -5.24
N VAL A 384 -4.62 0.22 -4.61
CA VAL A 384 -4.97 1.63 -4.71
C VAL A 384 -3.78 2.45 -5.16
N ASP A 385 -3.99 3.24 -6.21
CA ASP A 385 -2.98 4.16 -6.73
C ASP A 385 -2.79 5.36 -5.81
N THR A 386 -1.57 5.88 -5.77
CA THR A 386 -1.27 7.11 -5.05
C THR A 386 -1.91 8.32 -5.72
N GLY A 387 -2.58 9.14 -4.93
CA GLY A 387 -3.31 10.31 -5.36
C GLY A 387 -4.68 10.41 -4.69
N MET A 388 -5.67 11.03 -5.38
CA MET A 388 -7.03 11.15 -4.86
C MET A 388 -7.69 9.80 -4.60
N ASN A 389 -7.27 8.73 -5.29
CA ASN A 389 -7.77 7.39 -5.07
C ASN A 389 -7.54 6.87 -3.66
N ASN A 390 -6.41 7.27 -3.03
CA ASN A 390 -6.17 6.96 -1.62
C ASN A 390 -7.24 7.56 -0.71
N VAL A 391 -7.72 8.77 -1.03
CA VAL A 391 -8.79 9.42 -0.27
C VAL A 391 -10.10 8.65 -0.43
N TRP A 392 -10.44 8.30 -1.68
CA TRP A 392 -11.68 7.57 -1.97
C TRP A 392 -11.67 6.19 -1.33
N ALA A 393 -10.58 5.44 -1.43
CA ALA A 393 -10.41 4.16 -0.77
C ALA A 393 -10.46 4.29 0.77
N ALA A 394 -9.73 5.26 1.33
CA ALA A 394 -9.66 5.47 2.76
C ALA A 394 -11.01 5.80 3.41
N ARG A 395 -11.86 6.56 2.71
CA ARG A 395 -13.15 7.03 3.25
C ARG A 395 -14.33 6.13 2.93
N TYR A 396 -14.32 5.47 1.76
CA TYR A 396 -15.51 4.82 1.22
C TYR A 396 -15.42 3.31 1.12
N LEU A 397 -14.22 2.70 1.18
CA LEU A 397 -14.12 1.24 1.26
C LEU A 397 -14.27 0.79 2.72
N THR A 398 -15.22 -0.10 2.96
CA THR A 398 -15.55 -0.61 4.29
C THR A 398 -14.84 -1.92 4.57
N PRO A 399 -13.93 -2.00 5.54
CA PRO A 399 -13.32 -3.25 5.95
C PRO A 399 -14.33 -4.11 6.74
N ASN A 400 -14.17 -5.43 6.62
CA ASN A 400 -15.02 -6.42 7.29
C ASN A 400 -14.21 -7.61 7.87
N GLY A 401 -12.91 -7.40 8.07
CA GLY A 401 -11.98 -8.43 8.54
C GLY A 401 -11.52 -9.41 7.46
N ARG A 402 -12.10 -9.38 6.24
CA ARG A 402 -11.72 -10.24 5.10
C ARG A 402 -11.22 -9.44 3.89
N ARG A 403 -11.79 -8.27 3.64
CA ARG A 403 -11.33 -7.34 2.60
C ARG A 403 -9.95 -6.82 2.91
N ARG A 404 -9.14 -6.64 1.88
CA ARG A 404 -7.81 -6.06 1.99
C ARG A 404 -7.74 -4.78 1.17
N VAL A 405 -6.98 -3.81 1.67
CA VAL A 405 -6.68 -2.55 0.96
C VAL A 405 -5.18 -2.34 1.00
N ILE A 406 -4.52 -2.49 -0.14
CA ILE A 406 -3.07 -2.36 -0.28
C ILE A 406 -2.70 -1.29 -1.31
N GLY A 407 -1.52 -0.72 -1.19
CA GLY A 407 -1.01 0.30 -2.10
C GLY A 407 0.32 0.86 -1.62
N SER A 408 0.92 1.74 -2.39
CA SER A 408 2.20 2.38 -2.07
C SER A 408 2.05 3.47 -0.98
N PHE A 409 1.48 3.10 0.19
CA PHE A 409 1.07 4.07 1.21
C PHE A 409 2.22 4.74 1.98
N LEU A 410 3.43 4.19 1.92
CA LEU A 410 4.63 4.74 2.57
C LEU A 410 5.67 5.28 1.60
N HIS A 411 5.75 4.71 0.40
CA HIS A 411 6.61 5.21 -0.66
C HIS A 411 5.91 6.27 -1.50
N GLY A 412 4.61 6.13 -1.71
CA GLY A 412 3.78 7.13 -2.40
C GLY A 412 3.92 7.10 -3.91
N SER A 413 4.27 5.95 -4.50
CA SER A 413 4.37 5.82 -5.94
C SER A 413 3.01 5.83 -6.62
N MET A 414 2.88 6.61 -7.67
CA MET A 414 1.82 6.43 -8.66
C MET A 414 2.06 5.14 -9.46
N ALA A 415 1.10 4.72 -10.27
CA ALA A 415 1.16 3.55 -11.16
C ALA A 415 1.19 2.18 -10.45
N ASN A 416 1.12 2.12 -9.12
CA ASN A 416 1.25 0.87 -8.38
C ASN A 416 -0.02 0.00 -8.43
N ALA A 417 -1.23 0.56 -8.61
CA ALA A 417 -2.49 -0.17 -8.46
C ALA A 417 -2.61 -1.37 -9.40
N LEU A 418 -2.36 -1.20 -10.69
CA LEU A 418 -2.46 -2.27 -11.67
C LEU A 418 -1.41 -3.38 -11.45
N PRO A 419 -0.11 -3.09 -11.28
CA PRO A 419 0.89 -4.10 -10.96
C PRO A 419 0.64 -4.82 -9.62
N HIS A 420 0.25 -4.10 -8.58
CA HIS A 420 -0.14 -4.71 -7.31
C HIS A 420 -1.32 -5.68 -7.49
N ALA A 421 -2.32 -5.30 -8.30
CA ALA A 421 -3.45 -6.17 -8.58
C ALA A 421 -3.03 -7.46 -9.31
N ILE A 422 -2.09 -7.38 -10.24
CA ILE A 422 -1.53 -8.56 -10.92
C ILE A 422 -0.89 -9.50 -9.89
N GLY A 423 -0.03 -8.99 -9.02
CA GLY A 423 0.63 -9.77 -7.97
C GLY A 423 -0.35 -10.39 -6.99
N ALA A 424 -1.28 -9.59 -6.48
CA ALA A 424 -2.31 -10.04 -5.54
C ALA A 424 -3.22 -11.11 -6.17
N GLN A 425 -3.64 -10.94 -7.42
CA GLN A 425 -4.52 -11.91 -8.09
C GLN A 425 -3.83 -13.25 -8.35
N LEU A 426 -2.56 -13.22 -8.77
CA LEU A 426 -1.79 -14.45 -8.99
C LEU A 426 -1.48 -15.18 -7.67
N ALA A 427 -1.37 -14.44 -6.57
CA ALA A 427 -1.18 -15.00 -5.23
C ALA A 427 -2.48 -15.55 -4.60
N HIS A 428 -3.64 -15.01 -4.99
CA HIS A 428 -4.95 -15.37 -4.45
C HIS A 428 -5.92 -15.75 -5.58
N PRO A 429 -5.72 -16.90 -6.24
CA PRO A 429 -6.65 -17.37 -7.26
C PRO A 429 -8.06 -17.55 -6.68
N GLY A 430 -9.07 -17.05 -7.40
CA GLY A 430 -10.46 -17.14 -6.98
C GLY A 430 -10.97 -16.00 -6.09
N ARG A 431 -10.11 -15.13 -5.57
CA ARG A 431 -10.56 -13.87 -4.93
C ARG A 431 -10.76 -12.78 -5.97
N GLN A 432 -11.73 -11.91 -5.71
CA GLN A 432 -11.92 -10.71 -6.52
C GLN A 432 -10.81 -9.70 -6.21
N VAL A 433 -10.08 -9.25 -7.25
CA VAL A 433 -9.07 -8.19 -7.11
C VAL A 433 -9.48 -6.99 -7.96
N VAL A 434 -9.53 -5.81 -7.32
CA VAL A 434 -9.94 -4.55 -7.95
C VAL A 434 -8.82 -3.52 -7.81
N ALA A 435 -8.30 -3.04 -8.94
CA ALA A 435 -7.35 -1.93 -8.97
C ALA A 435 -8.11 -0.60 -9.07
N LEU A 436 -7.95 0.27 -8.08
CA LEU A 436 -8.42 1.65 -8.11
C LEU A 436 -7.29 2.52 -8.67
N ALA A 437 -7.36 2.79 -9.95
CA ALA A 437 -6.34 3.56 -10.68
C ALA A 437 -6.80 5.00 -10.91
N GLY A 438 -5.88 5.95 -10.76
CA GLY A 438 -6.05 7.29 -11.34
C GLY A 438 -5.67 7.27 -12.83
N ASP A 439 -6.25 8.16 -13.62
CA ASP A 439 -5.89 8.34 -15.02
C ASP A 439 -4.38 8.60 -15.19
N GLY A 440 -3.81 9.51 -14.40
CA GLY A 440 -2.37 9.79 -14.42
C GLY A 440 -1.51 8.59 -14.01
N GLY A 441 -1.91 7.84 -12.96
CA GLY A 441 -1.18 6.67 -12.51
C GLY A 441 -1.27 5.50 -13.50
N LEU A 442 -2.46 5.22 -14.02
CA LEU A 442 -2.62 4.18 -15.03
C LEU A 442 -1.80 4.48 -16.28
N GLY A 443 -1.77 5.75 -16.72
CA GLY A 443 -1.00 6.18 -17.89
C GLY A 443 0.48 5.81 -17.83
N MET A 444 1.08 5.83 -16.64
CA MET A 444 2.52 5.55 -16.45
C MET A 444 2.91 4.09 -16.70
N LEU A 445 2.08 3.11 -16.30
CA LEU A 445 2.33 1.66 -16.49
C LEU A 445 1.17 0.96 -17.22
N MET A 446 0.45 1.65 -18.07
CA MET A 446 -0.69 1.10 -18.81
C MET A 446 -0.31 -0.06 -19.74
N GLY A 447 0.97 -0.22 -20.10
CA GLY A 447 1.50 -1.37 -20.80
C GLY A 447 1.19 -2.71 -20.11
N GLU A 448 0.96 -2.71 -18.79
CA GLU A 448 0.60 -3.90 -18.02
C GLU A 448 -0.81 -4.42 -18.31
N LEU A 449 -1.65 -3.68 -19.04
CA LEU A 449 -2.88 -4.22 -19.63
C LEU A 449 -2.59 -5.41 -20.56
N LEU A 450 -1.44 -5.40 -21.24
CA LEU A 450 -0.99 -6.53 -22.06
C LEU A 450 -0.58 -7.73 -21.18
N THR A 451 -0.10 -7.50 -19.97
CA THR A 451 0.16 -8.56 -18.99
C THR A 451 -1.15 -9.17 -18.51
N LEU A 452 -2.16 -8.36 -18.19
CA LEU A 452 -3.51 -8.87 -17.87
C LEU A 452 -4.08 -9.71 -19.01
N LYS A 453 -3.95 -9.25 -20.26
CA LYS A 453 -4.40 -10.02 -21.44
C LYS A 453 -3.68 -11.37 -21.54
N LYS A 454 -2.37 -11.38 -21.33
CA LYS A 454 -1.57 -12.62 -21.39
C LYS A 454 -2.00 -13.65 -20.34
N TYR A 455 -2.34 -13.19 -19.14
CA TYR A 455 -2.74 -14.03 -18.00
C TYR A 455 -4.24 -13.97 -17.68
N ALA A 456 -5.09 -13.64 -18.68
CA ALA A 456 -6.52 -13.34 -18.48
C ALA A 456 -7.30 -14.41 -17.71
N SER A 457 -7.02 -15.69 -17.93
CA SER A 457 -7.68 -16.80 -17.22
C SER A 457 -7.24 -16.94 -15.74
N ARG A 458 -6.11 -16.36 -15.38
CA ARG A 458 -5.50 -16.48 -14.03
C ARG A 458 -5.47 -15.18 -13.27
N ALA A 459 -5.51 -14.06 -13.99
CA ALA A 459 -5.52 -12.71 -13.45
C ALA A 459 -6.76 -11.93 -13.95
N PRO A 460 -7.99 -12.31 -13.54
CA PRO A 460 -9.23 -11.63 -13.91
C PRO A 460 -9.42 -10.30 -13.15
N VAL A 461 -8.38 -9.51 -13.05
CA VAL A 461 -8.35 -8.22 -12.35
C VAL A 461 -9.37 -7.26 -12.94
N LYS A 462 -10.04 -6.49 -12.09
CA LYS A 462 -10.92 -5.39 -12.49
C LYS A 462 -10.20 -4.07 -12.24
N VAL A 463 -10.07 -3.26 -13.27
CA VAL A 463 -9.42 -1.95 -13.19
C VAL A 463 -10.50 -0.88 -13.22
N VAL A 464 -10.69 -0.16 -12.12
CA VAL A 464 -11.60 0.98 -12.02
C VAL A 464 -10.77 2.25 -12.11
N VAL A 465 -10.94 3.00 -13.21
CA VAL A 465 -10.22 4.24 -13.45
C VAL A 465 -11.07 5.41 -13.00
N PHE A 466 -10.57 6.17 -12.04
CA PHE A 466 -11.12 7.48 -11.66
C PHE A 466 -10.51 8.52 -12.60
N ASN A 467 -11.15 8.72 -13.75
CA ASN A 467 -10.65 9.55 -14.83
C ASN A 467 -11.16 10.98 -14.66
N ASN A 468 -10.38 11.82 -13.97
CA ASN A 468 -10.70 13.22 -13.80
C ASN A 468 -9.90 14.16 -14.75
N GLY A 469 -9.10 13.60 -15.65
CA GLY A 469 -8.26 14.31 -16.60
C GLY A 469 -7.14 15.14 -15.97
N ALA A 470 -6.82 14.91 -14.66
CA ALA A 470 -5.87 15.77 -13.97
C ALA A 470 -5.14 15.06 -12.80
N LEU A 471 -3.99 15.59 -12.41
CA LEU A 471 -3.29 15.23 -11.18
C LEU A 471 -3.98 15.88 -9.97
N GLY A 472 -5.15 15.34 -9.58
CA GLY A 472 -6.07 15.98 -8.63
C GLY A 472 -5.47 16.23 -7.23
N MET A 473 -4.58 15.36 -6.72
CA MET A 473 -3.91 15.59 -5.44
C MET A 473 -2.94 16.77 -5.53
N ILE A 474 -2.16 16.86 -6.60
CA ILE A 474 -1.23 17.98 -6.84
C ILE A 474 -1.99 19.29 -7.03
N LYS A 475 -3.14 19.26 -7.74
CA LYS A 475 -4.05 20.40 -7.84
C LYS A 475 -4.42 20.93 -6.45
N LEU A 476 -4.88 20.05 -5.56
CA LEU A 476 -5.24 20.43 -4.19
C LEU A 476 -4.04 20.99 -3.41
N GLU A 477 -2.87 20.37 -3.52
CA GLU A 477 -1.65 20.82 -2.85
C GLU A 477 -1.18 22.19 -3.35
N MET A 478 -1.24 22.45 -4.65
CA MET A 478 -0.97 23.79 -5.22
C MET A 478 -1.93 24.82 -4.65
N MET A 479 -3.22 24.53 -4.64
CA MET A 479 -4.25 25.46 -4.15
C MET A 479 -4.06 25.81 -2.66
N VAL A 480 -3.85 24.82 -1.79
CA VAL A 480 -3.66 25.08 -0.34
C VAL A 480 -2.32 25.76 -0.03
N SER A 481 -1.34 25.65 -0.94
CA SER A 481 -0.06 26.35 -0.85
C SER A 481 -0.07 27.75 -1.48
N GLY A 482 -1.19 28.17 -2.09
CA GLY A 482 -1.37 29.50 -2.69
C GLY A 482 -0.83 29.64 -4.11
N TYR A 483 -0.58 28.52 -4.79
CA TYR A 483 -0.15 28.49 -6.19
C TYR A 483 -1.35 28.29 -7.13
N PRO A 484 -1.37 28.92 -8.31
CA PRO A 484 -2.32 28.59 -9.37
C PRO A 484 -2.02 27.20 -9.94
N GLU A 485 -3.05 26.59 -10.53
CA GLU A 485 -2.92 25.30 -11.23
C GLU A 485 -2.00 25.45 -12.46
N TYR A 486 -1.02 24.55 -12.60
CA TYR A 486 -0.09 24.53 -13.73
C TYR A 486 0.42 23.11 -14.01
N GLU A 487 0.41 22.69 -15.30
CA GLU A 487 0.91 21.38 -15.78
C GLU A 487 0.32 20.15 -15.04
N ILE A 488 -0.96 20.22 -14.68
CA ILE A 488 -1.67 19.14 -13.99
C ILE A 488 -2.65 18.38 -14.90
N ASP A 489 -2.86 18.84 -16.12
CA ASP A 489 -3.82 18.29 -17.09
C ASP A 489 -3.25 17.02 -17.74
N ASN A 490 -3.96 15.91 -17.62
CA ASN A 490 -3.62 14.63 -18.28
C ASN A 490 -4.32 14.46 -19.64
N GLY A 491 -5.16 15.40 -20.07
CA GLY A 491 -5.97 15.31 -21.27
C GLY A 491 -7.18 14.37 -21.16
N ASP A 492 -8.04 14.42 -22.16
CA ASP A 492 -9.20 13.53 -22.27
C ASP A 492 -8.79 12.21 -22.95
N VAL A 493 -8.50 11.20 -22.14
CA VAL A 493 -8.09 9.88 -22.61
C VAL A 493 -9.24 8.89 -22.40
N ASP A 494 -9.59 8.12 -23.44
CA ASP A 494 -10.51 6.98 -23.35
C ASP A 494 -9.75 5.69 -23.03
N TYR A 495 -9.58 5.42 -21.73
CA TYR A 495 -8.90 4.20 -21.25
C TYR A 495 -9.69 2.92 -21.56
N ALA A 496 -11.01 3.01 -21.69
CA ALA A 496 -11.82 1.86 -22.10
C ALA A 496 -11.53 1.44 -23.54
N SER A 497 -11.33 2.39 -24.46
CA SER A 497 -10.91 2.10 -25.83
C SER A 497 -9.50 1.50 -25.89
N ILE A 498 -8.58 1.99 -25.06
CA ILE A 498 -7.23 1.42 -24.94
C ILE A 498 -7.30 -0.02 -24.43
N ALA A 499 -8.10 -0.31 -23.41
CA ALA A 499 -8.29 -1.66 -22.88
C ALA A 499 -8.84 -2.60 -23.98
N ARG A 500 -9.84 -2.16 -24.74
CA ARG A 500 -10.38 -2.94 -25.88
C ARG A 500 -9.31 -3.19 -26.95
N ALA A 501 -8.47 -2.22 -27.26
CA ALA A 501 -7.36 -2.39 -28.19
C ALA A 501 -6.31 -3.41 -27.68
N CYS A 502 -6.14 -3.52 -26.36
CA CYS A 502 -5.32 -4.56 -25.72
C CYS A 502 -6.05 -5.94 -25.63
N GLY A 503 -7.30 -6.03 -26.05
CA GLY A 503 -8.11 -7.25 -26.00
C GLY A 503 -8.67 -7.56 -24.60
N ILE A 504 -8.93 -6.54 -23.81
CA ILE A 504 -9.58 -6.57 -22.49
C ILE A 504 -10.93 -5.87 -22.61
N ASP A 505 -11.95 -6.35 -21.88
CA ASP A 505 -13.24 -5.69 -21.84
C ASP A 505 -13.11 -4.29 -21.26
N GLY A 506 -13.59 -3.27 -21.99
CA GLY A 506 -13.49 -1.86 -21.62
C GLY A 506 -14.84 -1.16 -21.66
N ILE A 507 -15.24 -0.52 -20.57
CA ILE A 507 -16.48 0.23 -20.42
C ILE A 507 -16.14 1.67 -20.02
N ARG A 508 -16.59 2.67 -20.83
CA ARG A 508 -16.50 4.08 -20.46
C ARG A 508 -17.84 4.57 -19.92
N VAL A 509 -17.80 5.21 -18.75
CA VAL A 509 -18.98 5.70 -18.03
C VAL A 509 -18.89 7.21 -17.86
N THR A 510 -19.83 7.94 -18.46
CA THR A 510 -19.96 9.39 -18.38
C THR A 510 -21.28 9.85 -17.75
N ASP A 511 -22.24 8.92 -17.65
CA ASP A 511 -23.55 9.16 -17.01
C ASP A 511 -23.59 8.50 -15.63
N PRO A 512 -23.86 9.26 -14.56
CA PRO A 512 -23.89 8.73 -13.19
C PRO A 512 -24.92 7.62 -12.98
N THR A 513 -26.02 7.60 -13.73
CA THR A 513 -27.05 6.55 -13.64
C THR A 513 -26.54 5.17 -14.05
N ASN A 514 -25.50 5.11 -14.87
CA ASN A 514 -24.91 3.86 -15.38
C ASN A 514 -23.76 3.32 -14.53
N VAL A 515 -23.28 4.06 -13.51
CA VAL A 515 -22.09 3.67 -12.71
C VAL A 515 -22.31 2.33 -12.03
N ARG A 516 -23.45 2.15 -11.35
CA ARG A 516 -23.76 0.90 -10.60
C ARG A 516 -23.78 -0.32 -11.52
N SER A 517 -24.50 -0.24 -12.63
CA SER A 517 -24.60 -1.36 -13.58
C SER A 517 -23.24 -1.68 -14.22
N ALA A 518 -22.50 -0.66 -14.65
CA ALA A 518 -21.18 -0.85 -15.25
C ALA A 518 -20.19 -1.52 -14.28
N LEU A 519 -20.18 -1.11 -12.99
CA LEU A 519 -19.36 -1.76 -11.97
C LEU A 519 -19.80 -3.22 -11.75
N ALA A 520 -21.10 -3.47 -11.58
CA ALA A 520 -21.62 -4.82 -11.33
C ALA A 520 -21.33 -5.77 -12.52
N ASP A 521 -21.57 -5.33 -13.75
CA ASP A 521 -21.32 -6.11 -14.97
C ASP A 521 -19.83 -6.44 -15.14
N ALA A 522 -18.95 -5.44 -14.90
CA ALA A 522 -17.52 -5.66 -14.98
C ALA A 522 -17.02 -6.62 -13.91
N LEU A 523 -17.50 -6.49 -12.65
CA LEU A 523 -17.14 -7.39 -11.56
C LEU A 523 -17.60 -8.83 -11.81
N ALA A 524 -18.72 -9.02 -12.51
CA ALA A 524 -19.26 -10.32 -12.90
C ALA A 524 -18.55 -10.96 -14.10
N THR A 525 -17.79 -10.19 -14.89
CA THR A 525 -17.07 -10.69 -16.07
C THR A 525 -16.02 -11.74 -15.67
N PRO A 526 -15.92 -12.91 -16.33
CA PRO A 526 -14.94 -13.95 -15.96
C PRO A 526 -13.48 -13.55 -16.16
N GLY A 527 -13.20 -12.66 -17.14
CA GLY A 527 -11.86 -12.16 -17.49
C GLY A 527 -11.53 -10.82 -16.84
N PRO A 528 -10.37 -10.25 -17.17
CA PRO A 528 -10.02 -8.88 -16.80
C PRO A 528 -10.94 -7.88 -17.50
N ALA A 529 -11.31 -6.81 -16.80
CA ALA A 529 -12.13 -5.73 -17.33
C ALA A 529 -11.61 -4.38 -16.81
N LEU A 530 -11.79 -3.32 -17.64
CA LEU A 530 -11.48 -1.95 -17.26
C LEU A 530 -12.73 -1.08 -17.35
N ILE A 531 -13.03 -0.38 -16.28
CA ILE A 531 -14.13 0.58 -16.19
C ILE A 531 -13.51 1.97 -16.09
N ASP A 532 -13.64 2.76 -17.15
CA ASP A 532 -13.18 4.15 -17.24
C ASP A 532 -14.33 5.07 -16.84
N VAL A 533 -14.33 5.52 -15.58
CA VAL A 533 -15.36 6.42 -15.06
C VAL A 533 -14.85 7.85 -15.13
N VAL A 534 -15.49 8.66 -15.99
CA VAL A 534 -15.18 10.09 -16.13
C VAL A 534 -15.73 10.85 -14.94
N THR A 535 -14.85 11.27 -14.04
CA THR A 535 -15.23 11.89 -12.76
C THR A 535 -15.00 13.39 -12.75
N ASP A 536 -15.62 14.07 -11.80
CA ASP A 536 -15.50 15.52 -11.63
C ASP A 536 -14.06 15.94 -11.29
N PRO A 537 -13.37 16.73 -12.15
CA PRO A 537 -12.01 17.21 -11.90
C PRO A 537 -11.92 18.21 -10.75
N ASN A 538 -13.06 18.73 -10.27
CA ASN A 538 -13.15 19.71 -9.20
C ASN A 538 -13.56 19.11 -7.86
N ALA A 539 -13.82 17.79 -7.79
CA ALA A 539 -14.11 17.13 -6.53
C ALA A 539 -12.89 17.16 -5.61
N LEU A 540 -12.99 17.91 -4.51
CA LEU A 540 -11.95 18.05 -3.51
C LEU A 540 -12.31 17.27 -2.25
N SER A 541 -11.32 16.63 -1.67
CA SER A 541 -11.43 16.06 -0.35
C SER A 541 -10.80 16.99 0.68
N LEU A 542 -11.62 17.63 1.50
CA LEU A 542 -11.12 18.48 2.57
C LEU A 542 -10.59 17.59 3.72
N PRO A 543 -9.39 17.90 4.26
CA PRO A 543 -8.90 17.24 5.47
C PRO A 543 -9.79 17.60 6.68
N PRO A 544 -9.78 16.78 7.76
CA PRO A 544 -10.63 17.01 8.93
C PRO A 544 -10.37 18.34 9.64
N THR A 545 -9.16 18.88 9.47
CA THR A 545 -8.76 20.21 9.97
C THR A 545 -8.06 20.98 8.86
N ILE A 546 -8.52 22.20 8.63
CA ILE A 546 -7.88 23.15 7.72
C ILE A 546 -7.15 24.18 8.56
N THR A 547 -5.85 24.28 8.42
CA THR A 547 -5.05 25.29 9.13
C THR A 547 -5.32 26.69 8.57
N ALA A 548 -5.11 27.72 9.39
CA ALA A 548 -5.21 29.12 8.92
C ALA A 548 -4.27 29.41 7.73
N ALA A 549 -3.10 28.75 7.70
CA ALA A 549 -2.15 28.85 6.58
C ALA A 549 -2.73 28.28 5.29
N GLN A 550 -3.35 27.09 5.35
CA GLN A 550 -4.01 26.44 4.21
C GLN A 550 -5.20 27.27 3.71
N LEU A 551 -6.01 27.82 4.62
CA LEU A 551 -7.13 28.70 4.26
C LEU A 551 -6.63 29.96 3.57
N LYS A 552 -5.56 30.57 4.07
CA LYS A 552 -4.90 31.72 3.43
C LYS A 552 -4.33 31.36 2.06
N GLY A 553 -3.66 30.20 1.95
CA GLY A 553 -3.12 29.68 0.68
C GLY A 553 -4.22 29.51 -0.35
N PHE A 554 -5.32 28.83 0.01
CA PHE A 554 -6.48 28.67 -0.86
C PHE A 554 -7.07 30.00 -1.33
N ALA A 555 -7.25 30.98 -0.43
CA ALA A 555 -7.73 32.29 -0.77
C ALA A 555 -6.80 33.06 -1.75
N LEU A 556 -5.48 32.90 -1.58
CA LEU A 556 -4.48 33.49 -2.49
C LEU A 556 -4.51 32.81 -3.87
N ALA A 557 -4.58 31.49 -3.94
CA ALA A 557 -4.71 30.74 -5.19
C ALA A 557 -5.99 31.14 -5.93
N ALA A 558 -7.13 31.19 -5.23
CA ALA A 558 -8.41 31.61 -5.77
C ALA A 558 -8.35 33.02 -6.33
N GLY A 559 -7.76 33.98 -5.57
CA GLY A 559 -7.57 35.36 -6.02
C GLY A 559 -6.72 35.45 -7.28
N ARG A 560 -5.61 34.73 -7.36
CA ARG A 560 -4.74 34.68 -8.55
C ARG A 560 -5.47 34.08 -9.75
N THR A 561 -6.15 32.93 -9.55
CA THR A 561 -6.95 32.29 -10.61
C THR A 561 -8.02 33.24 -11.17
N VAL A 562 -8.69 34.01 -10.32
CA VAL A 562 -9.68 35.01 -10.74
C VAL A 562 -9.04 36.15 -11.53
N LEU A 563 -7.89 36.66 -11.07
CA LEU A 563 -7.14 37.71 -11.77
C LEU A 563 -6.66 37.27 -13.15
N ASP A 564 -6.34 35.99 -13.32
CA ASP A 564 -5.95 35.37 -14.58
C ASP A 564 -7.15 34.97 -15.46
N GLY A 565 -8.35 35.50 -15.17
CA GLY A 565 -9.57 35.25 -15.95
C GLY A 565 -10.31 33.96 -15.63
N GLY A 566 -9.92 33.24 -14.57
CA GLY A 566 -10.47 31.93 -14.19
C GLY A 566 -11.71 31.99 -13.29
N VAL A 567 -12.57 33.00 -13.39
CA VAL A 567 -13.81 33.11 -12.58
C VAL A 567 -14.71 31.89 -12.75
N GLY A 568 -14.87 31.38 -13.98
CA GLY A 568 -15.65 30.16 -14.27
C GLY A 568 -15.11 28.95 -13.52
N ARG A 569 -13.78 28.74 -13.53
CA ARG A 569 -13.12 27.62 -12.81
C ARG A 569 -13.41 27.65 -11.30
N MET A 570 -13.38 28.84 -10.69
CA MET A 570 -13.69 28.98 -9.25
C MET A 570 -15.17 28.73 -8.94
N LEU A 571 -16.07 29.12 -9.84
CA LEU A 571 -17.50 28.81 -9.70
C LEU A 571 -17.76 27.30 -9.81
N ASP A 572 -17.12 26.62 -10.75
CA ASP A 572 -17.26 25.18 -10.92
C ASP A 572 -16.68 24.41 -9.71
N LEU A 573 -15.51 24.83 -9.21
CA LEU A 573 -14.94 24.30 -7.98
C LEU A 573 -15.90 24.44 -6.79
N ALA A 574 -16.51 25.62 -6.63
CA ALA A 574 -17.48 25.88 -5.56
C ALA A 574 -18.72 25.00 -5.72
N ARG A 575 -19.26 24.85 -6.93
CA ARG A 575 -20.44 24.00 -7.21
C ARG A 575 -20.18 22.53 -6.90
N SER A 576 -19.02 22.00 -7.30
CA SER A 576 -18.63 20.62 -7.05
C SER A 576 -18.52 20.28 -5.56
N ASN A 577 -18.25 21.26 -4.70
CA ASN A 577 -17.97 21.05 -3.29
C ASN A 577 -19.00 21.64 -2.32
N LEU A 578 -20.13 22.16 -2.82
CA LEU A 578 -21.15 22.86 -2.00
C LEU A 578 -21.67 22.04 -0.81
N ARG A 579 -21.78 20.71 -0.96
CA ARG A 579 -22.26 19.82 0.10
C ARG A 579 -21.20 19.51 1.15
N ASN A 580 -19.92 19.68 0.83
CA ASN A 580 -18.79 19.46 1.74
C ASN A 580 -18.48 20.66 2.64
N ILE A 581 -19.08 21.81 2.37
CA ILE A 581 -18.88 23.01 3.19
C ILE A 581 -19.70 22.85 4.47
N PRO A 582 -19.06 22.85 5.66
CA PRO A 582 -19.80 22.81 6.92
C PRO A 582 -20.75 23.99 6.97
N ARG A 583 -22.04 23.73 7.11
CA ARG A 583 -22.99 24.79 7.41
C ARG A 583 -22.82 25.17 8.88
N PRO A 584 -22.74 26.48 9.21
CA PRO A 584 -22.53 26.96 10.58
C PRO A 584 -23.59 26.47 11.56
#